data_245427d1c9972770c675d835f2a01659
#
_entry.id   245427d1c9972770c675d835f2a01659
#
_cell.length_a   1.000
_cell.length_b   1.000
_cell.length_c   1.000
_cell.angle_alpha   90.00
_cell.angle_beta   90.00
_cell.angle_gamma   90.00
#
_symmetry.space_group_name_H-M   'P 1'
#
loop_
_entity.id
_entity.type
_entity.pdbx_description
1 polymer ?
#
loop_
_entity_poly.entity_id
_entity_poly.type
_entity_poly.pdbx_seq_one_letter_code
_entity_poly.pdbx_strand_id
1 'polypeptide(L)'
;MYKNVIFDLGGVMVDFAPKDFLLERFCNTAVEEKVYRLTFGSKTWQQLDAGLCTRSEGNHAMLTAAQTEHCAFEVQEVLENWTSILHLRRRMVELVRRLKNHGYCVYYLSNIPEDTLDLLMSRGLEGVFDGGVASCHVHINKPDPRIYKCLLDQYGLNASECIFIDDSRANVQTAFQLGMNSIQMKDSVDTLVRSLATCNVTLR
;
A
#
# COMPACT_ATOMS: atom_id res chain seq x y z
N MET A 1 -8.11 24.25 7.02
CA MET A 1 -6.75 24.18 6.43
C MET A 1 -6.21 22.79 6.73
N TYR A 2 -5.64 22.10 5.73
CA TYR A 2 -5.06 20.77 5.93
C TYR A 2 -3.77 20.87 6.72
N LYS A 3 -3.55 19.91 7.62
CA LYS A 3 -2.37 19.81 8.49
C LYS A 3 -1.66 18.49 8.33
N ASN A 4 -2.40 17.46 7.88
CA ASN A 4 -1.94 16.08 7.84
C ASN A 4 -2.05 15.53 6.41
N VAL A 5 -1.01 14.83 5.97
CA VAL A 5 -1.01 14.10 4.69
C VAL A 5 -0.74 12.63 4.97
N ILE A 6 -1.61 11.76 4.49
CA ILE A 6 -1.59 10.33 4.75
C ILE A 6 -1.34 9.62 3.43
N PHE A 7 -0.31 8.80 3.36
CA PHE A 7 0.09 8.07 2.15
C PHE A 7 -0.16 6.57 2.30
N ASP A 8 -0.66 5.94 1.25
CA ASP A 8 -0.44 4.51 1.09
C ASP A 8 1.05 4.23 0.81
N LEU A 9 1.49 2.99 1.01
CA LEU A 9 2.84 2.55 0.67
C LEU A 9 2.88 1.90 -0.72
N GLY A 10 2.20 0.78 -0.94
CA GLY A 10 2.17 0.09 -2.22
C GLY A 10 1.50 0.94 -3.32
N GLY A 11 2.07 0.98 -4.53
CA GLY A 11 1.53 1.80 -5.63
C GLY A 11 1.72 3.32 -5.46
N VAL A 12 2.06 3.81 -4.26
CA VAL A 12 2.26 5.24 -3.95
C VAL A 12 3.70 5.54 -3.60
N MET A 13 4.18 5.05 -2.46
CA MET A 13 5.57 5.27 -2.00
C MET A 13 6.54 4.26 -2.60
N VAL A 14 6.02 3.09 -2.95
CA VAL A 14 6.76 1.94 -3.46
C VAL A 14 6.07 1.43 -4.72
N ASP A 15 6.85 1.07 -5.73
CA ASP A 15 6.30 0.38 -6.90
C ASP A 15 5.73 -0.98 -6.46
N PHE A 16 4.51 -1.25 -6.89
CA PHE A 16 3.85 -2.53 -6.68
C PHE A 16 2.94 -2.80 -7.87
N ALA A 17 3.48 -3.50 -8.86
CA ALA A 17 2.80 -3.82 -10.12
C ALA A 17 2.79 -5.34 -10.35
N PRO A 18 2.01 -6.12 -9.55
CA PRO A 18 2.03 -7.58 -9.63
C PRO A 18 1.60 -8.14 -10.98
N LYS A 19 0.73 -7.45 -11.72
CA LYS A 19 0.33 -7.91 -13.06
C LYS A 19 1.45 -7.78 -14.07
N ASP A 20 2.21 -6.69 -14.04
CA ASP A 20 3.35 -6.48 -14.93
C ASP A 20 4.45 -7.49 -14.61
N PHE A 21 4.70 -7.77 -13.34
CA PHE A 21 5.62 -8.82 -12.89
C PHE A 21 5.24 -10.20 -13.43
N LEU A 22 3.95 -10.56 -13.39
CA LEU A 22 3.50 -11.85 -13.93
C LEU A 22 3.62 -11.90 -15.46
N LEU A 23 3.28 -10.80 -16.14
CA LEU A 23 3.42 -10.69 -17.60
C LEU A 23 4.87 -10.87 -18.04
N GLU A 24 5.81 -10.20 -17.41
CA GLU A 24 7.24 -10.32 -17.71
C GLU A 24 7.77 -11.75 -17.48
N ARG A 25 7.19 -12.47 -16.52
CA ARG A 25 7.67 -13.80 -16.13
C ARG A 25 7.08 -14.94 -16.96
N PHE A 26 5.80 -14.85 -17.27
CA PHE A 26 5.10 -15.99 -17.88
C PHE A 26 4.73 -15.76 -19.34
N CYS A 27 4.54 -14.55 -19.80
CA CYS A 27 4.12 -14.22 -21.17
C CYS A 27 2.93 -15.04 -21.66
N ASN A 28 2.00 -15.40 -20.74
CA ASN A 28 0.84 -16.24 -20.99
C ASN A 28 -0.33 -15.80 -20.10
N THR A 29 -1.29 -15.10 -20.69
CA THR A 29 -2.42 -14.49 -19.97
C THR A 29 -3.21 -15.50 -19.10
N ALA A 30 -3.42 -16.73 -19.60
CA ALA A 30 -4.15 -17.75 -18.83
C ALA A 30 -3.38 -18.20 -17.58
N VAL A 31 -2.05 -18.29 -17.66
CA VAL A 31 -1.18 -18.59 -16.52
C VAL A 31 -1.17 -17.38 -15.56
N GLU A 32 -0.97 -16.18 -16.09
CA GLU A 32 -0.93 -14.93 -15.31
C GLU A 32 -2.20 -14.72 -14.49
N GLU A 33 -3.38 -14.86 -15.11
CA GLU A 33 -4.68 -14.72 -14.41
C GLU A 33 -4.85 -15.78 -13.32
N LYS A 34 -4.49 -17.03 -13.60
CA LYS A 34 -4.56 -18.13 -12.64
C LYS A 34 -3.62 -17.87 -11.46
N VAL A 35 -2.37 -17.56 -11.72
CA VAL A 35 -1.35 -17.31 -10.69
C VAL A 35 -1.71 -16.06 -9.87
N TYR A 36 -2.16 -14.98 -10.52
CA TYR A 36 -2.63 -13.80 -9.81
C TYR A 36 -3.75 -14.13 -8.81
N ARG A 37 -4.76 -14.89 -9.26
CA ARG A 37 -5.89 -15.29 -8.42
C ARG A 37 -5.47 -16.15 -7.22
N LEU A 38 -4.45 -16.97 -7.38
CA LEU A 38 -3.93 -17.85 -6.34
C LEU A 38 -2.91 -17.17 -5.41
N THR A 39 -2.36 -16.01 -5.79
CA THR A 39 -1.37 -15.25 -5.03
C THR A 39 -1.93 -13.87 -4.64
N PHE A 40 -1.53 -12.81 -5.30
CA PHE A 40 -1.86 -11.41 -4.99
C PHE A 40 -3.37 -11.11 -4.91
N GLY A 41 -4.21 -11.80 -5.69
CA GLY A 41 -5.66 -11.67 -5.68
C GLY A 41 -6.39 -12.62 -4.72
N SER A 42 -5.67 -13.45 -3.97
CA SER A 42 -6.25 -14.47 -3.10
C SER A 42 -6.74 -13.91 -1.75
N LYS A 43 -7.67 -14.63 -1.13
CA LYS A 43 -8.04 -14.35 0.28
C LYS A 43 -6.87 -14.57 1.23
N THR A 44 -5.99 -15.51 0.93
CA THR A 44 -4.80 -15.79 1.74
C THR A 44 -3.85 -14.60 1.73
N TRP A 45 -3.66 -13.93 0.59
CA TRP A 45 -2.88 -12.69 0.53
C TRP A 45 -3.49 -11.58 1.39
N GLN A 46 -4.81 -11.41 1.33
CA GLN A 46 -5.52 -10.45 2.19
C GLN A 46 -5.38 -10.77 3.68
N GLN A 47 -5.32 -12.07 4.04
CA GLN A 47 -5.06 -12.51 5.42
C GLN A 47 -3.63 -12.21 5.86
N LEU A 48 -2.65 -12.37 4.96
CA LEU A 48 -1.26 -11.94 5.20
C LEU A 48 -1.19 -10.43 5.46
N ASP A 49 -1.81 -9.62 4.61
CA ASP A 49 -1.85 -8.17 4.79
C ASP A 49 -2.50 -7.77 6.11
N ALA A 50 -3.53 -8.49 6.54
CA ALA A 50 -4.19 -8.26 7.82
C ALA A 50 -3.45 -8.89 9.03
N GLY A 51 -2.32 -9.55 8.84
CA GLY A 51 -1.59 -10.23 9.93
C GLY A 51 -2.38 -11.37 10.58
N LEU A 52 -3.32 -11.99 9.84
CA LEU A 52 -4.14 -13.10 10.31
C LEU A 52 -3.49 -14.47 10.09
N CYS A 53 -2.42 -14.53 9.36
CA CYS A 53 -1.55 -15.69 9.20
C CYS A 53 -0.11 -15.25 8.99
N THR A 54 0.84 -16.11 9.29
CA THR A 54 2.25 -15.91 9.02
C THR A 54 2.56 -16.06 7.53
N ARG A 55 3.70 -15.52 7.07
CA ARG A 55 4.19 -15.70 5.70
C ARG A 55 4.30 -17.18 5.34
N SER A 56 4.81 -18.02 6.22
CA SER A 56 4.96 -19.46 6.01
C SER A 56 3.60 -20.14 5.81
N GLU A 57 2.63 -19.85 6.68
CA GLU A 57 1.26 -20.41 6.57
C GLU A 57 0.57 -19.95 5.29
N GLY A 58 0.66 -18.66 4.97
CA GLY A 58 0.08 -18.10 3.75
C GLY A 58 0.69 -18.70 2.49
N ASN A 59 2.03 -18.79 2.41
CA ASN A 59 2.73 -19.41 1.29
C ASN A 59 2.33 -20.89 1.13
N HIS A 60 2.27 -21.64 2.23
CA HIS A 60 1.84 -23.04 2.20
C HIS A 60 0.40 -23.19 1.69
N ALA A 61 -0.52 -22.36 2.14
CA ALA A 61 -1.91 -22.39 1.69
C ALA A 61 -2.05 -22.07 0.19
N MET A 62 -1.32 -21.05 -0.30
CA MET A 62 -1.31 -20.69 -1.72
C MET A 62 -0.71 -21.81 -2.59
N LEU A 63 0.40 -22.44 -2.15
CA LEU A 63 1.01 -23.56 -2.85
C LEU A 63 0.10 -24.80 -2.88
N THR A 64 -0.59 -25.10 -1.77
CA THR A 64 -1.55 -26.22 -1.71
C THR A 64 -2.70 -26.00 -2.71
N ALA A 65 -3.24 -24.78 -2.78
CA ALA A 65 -4.26 -24.44 -3.76
C ALA A 65 -3.72 -24.56 -5.21
N ALA A 66 -2.48 -24.14 -5.45
CA ALA A 66 -1.83 -24.21 -6.75
C ALA A 66 -1.57 -25.65 -7.22
N GLN A 67 -1.30 -26.59 -6.30
CA GLN A 67 -1.15 -28.01 -6.62
C GLN A 67 -2.44 -28.59 -7.22
N THR A 68 -3.60 -28.22 -6.67
CA THR A 68 -4.90 -28.70 -7.19
C THR A 68 -5.22 -28.12 -8.56
N GLU A 69 -4.63 -26.98 -8.91
CA GLU A 69 -4.81 -26.31 -10.21
C GLU A 69 -3.65 -26.53 -11.18
N HIS A 70 -2.71 -27.42 -10.85
CA HIS A 70 -1.56 -27.78 -11.68
C HIS A 70 -0.69 -26.57 -12.11
N CYS A 71 -0.44 -25.63 -11.18
CA CYS A 71 0.44 -24.47 -11.38
C CYS A 71 1.30 -24.15 -10.13
N ALA A 72 1.69 -25.20 -9.39
CA ALA A 72 2.47 -25.03 -8.17
C ALA A 72 3.87 -24.44 -8.43
N PHE A 73 4.48 -24.77 -9.57
CA PHE A 73 5.78 -24.24 -9.95
C PHE A 73 5.72 -22.71 -10.16
N GLU A 74 4.73 -22.24 -10.91
CA GLU A 74 4.54 -20.83 -11.21
C GLU A 74 4.21 -20.02 -9.94
N VAL A 75 3.38 -20.58 -9.05
CA VAL A 75 3.06 -19.92 -7.76
C VAL A 75 4.28 -19.89 -6.86
N GLN A 76 5.07 -20.98 -6.79
CA GLN A 76 6.32 -20.98 -6.01
C GLN A 76 7.28 -19.91 -6.52
N GLU A 77 7.49 -19.83 -7.83
CA GLU A 77 8.34 -18.82 -8.46
C GLU A 77 7.92 -17.39 -8.07
N VAL A 78 6.61 -17.12 -8.04
CA VAL A 78 6.09 -15.82 -7.59
C VAL A 78 6.37 -15.60 -6.11
N LEU A 79 6.08 -16.56 -5.24
CA LEU A 79 6.23 -16.41 -3.79
C LEU A 79 7.69 -16.21 -3.37
N GLU A 80 8.64 -16.74 -4.13
CA GLU A 80 10.07 -16.57 -3.88
C GLU A 80 10.61 -15.22 -4.38
N ASN A 81 10.03 -14.65 -5.45
CA ASN A 81 10.64 -13.54 -6.18
C ASN A 81 9.83 -12.22 -6.18
N TRP A 82 8.59 -12.20 -5.72
CA TRP A 82 7.71 -11.04 -5.83
C TRP A 82 8.25 -9.78 -5.14
N THR A 83 9.07 -9.90 -4.10
CA THR A 83 9.65 -8.72 -3.42
C THR A 83 10.63 -7.94 -4.29
N SER A 84 11.03 -8.52 -5.43
CA SER A 84 11.88 -7.84 -6.42
C SER A 84 11.20 -6.65 -7.09
N ILE A 85 9.84 -6.61 -7.11
CA ILE A 85 9.11 -5.47 -7.68
C ILE A 85 8.95 -4.29 -6.72
N LEU A 86 9.36 -4.45 -5.46
CA LEU A 86 9.23 -3.41 -4.44
C LEU A 86 10.38 -2.39 -4.57
N HIS A 87 10.21 -1.40 -5.42
CA HIS A 87 11.17 -0.32 -5.59
C HIS A 87 10.68 0.97 -4.93
N LEU A 88 11.50 1.50 -4.01
CA LEU A 88 11.18 2.75 -3.34
C LEU A 88 11.20 3.93 -4.34
N ARG A 89 10.11 4.67 -4.42
CA ARG A 89 9.99 5.87 -5.25
C ARG A 89 10.70 7.06 -4.56
N ARG A 90 11.97 7.25 -4.85
CA ARG A 90 12.80 8.29 -4.21
C ARG A 90 12.19 9.68 -4.25
N ARG A 91 11.53 10.06 -5.36
CA ARG A 91 10.84 11.34 -5.51
C ARG A 91 9.65 11.49 -4.55
N MET A 92 8.99 10.38 -4.16
CA MET A 92 7.94 10.39 -3.14
C MET A 92 8.52 10.62 -1.75
N VAL A 93 9.63 9.96 -1.40
CA VAL A 93 10.34 10.21 -0.14
C VAL A 93 10.78 11.67 -0.03
N GLU A 94 11.28 12.24 -1.12
CA GLU A 94 11.62 13.67 -1.17
C GLU A 94 10.40 14.58 -0.98
N LEU A 95 9.26 14.23 -1.60
CA LEU A 95 8.00 14.94 -1.41
C LEU A 95 7.55 14.92 0.06
N VAL A 96 7.63 13.77 0.73
CA VAL A 96 7.33 13.65 2.16
C VAL A 96 8.22 14.56 2.99
N ARG A 97 9.54 14.55 2.74
CA ARG A 97 10.48 15.46 3.44
C ARG A 97 10.14 16.94 3.22
N ARG A 98 9.76 17.31 2.00
CA ARG A 98 9.33 18.69 1.70
C ARG A 98 8.05 19.05 2.44
N LEU A 99 7.05 18.15 2.50
CA LEU A 99 5.83 18.37 3.29
C LEU A 99 6.16 18.63 4.78
N LYS A 100 7.00 17.79 5.38
CA LYS A 100 7.43 17.95 6.78
C LYS A 100 8.16 19.28 6.99
N ASN A 101 9.04 19.68 6.09
CA ASN A 101 9.75 20.96 6.16
C ASN A 101 8.82 22.18 6.05
N HIS A 102 7.61 22.01 5.49
CA HIS A 102 6.57 23.04 5.44
C HIS A 102 5.54 22.94 6.58
N GLY A 103 5.83 22.11 7.58
CA GLY A 103 5.02 22.01 8.81
C GLY A 103 3.81 21.08 8.71
N TYR A 104 3.72 20.25 7.68
CA TYR A 104 2.72 19.18 7.61
C TYR A 104 3.18 17.96 8.39
N CYS A 105 2.27 17.35 9.14
CA CYS A 105 2.48 16.01 9.67
C CYS A 105 2.19 14.98 8.60
N VAL A 106 3.04 13.97 8.46
CA VAL A 106 2.93 12.98 7.39
C VAL A 106 2.88 11.57 7.97
N TYR A 107 1.84 10.83 7.59
CA TYR A 107 1.57 9.48 8.07
C TYR A 107 1.47 8.48 6.92
N TYR A 108 1.54 7.18 7.24
CA TYR A 108 1.16 6.14 6.29
C TYR A 108 -0.06 5.35 6.78
N LEU A 109 -0.83 4.78 5.83
CA LEU A 109 -1.92 3.84 6.07
C LEU A 109 -1.89 2.79 4.97
N SER A 110 -1.45 1.56 5.28
CA SER A 110 -1.19 0.56 4.27
C SER A 110 -1.72 -0.83 4.62
N ASN A 111 -2.21 -1.54 3.58
CA ASN A 111 -2.41 -2.98 3.64
C ASN A 111 -1.08 -3.65 3.39
N ILE A 112 -0.46 -4.20 4.42
CA ILE A 112 0.90 -4.73 4.35
C ILE A 112 1.16 -5.71 5.49
N PRO A 113 1.77 -6.88 5.22
CA PRO A 113 2.20 -7.79 6.26
C PRO A 113 3.49 -7.30 6.93
N GLU A 114 3.73 -7.75 8.15
CA GLU A 114 4.85 -7.33 9.02
C GLU A 114 6.21 -7.45 8.33
N ASP A 115 6.52 -8.62 7.77
CA ASP A 115 7.79 -8.89 7.12
C ASP A 115 8.09 -7.95 5.93
N THR A 116 7.04 -7.56 5.21
CA THR A 116 7.15 -6.62 4.10
C THR A 116 7.30 -5.18 4.58
N LEU A 117 6.60 -4.81 5.66
CA LEU A 117 6.78 -3.51 6.30
C LEU A 117 8.22 -3.34 6.78
N ASP A 118 8.77 -4.32 7.50
CA ASP A 118 10.15 -4.32 7.98
C ASP A 118 11.16 -4.19 6.82
N LEU A 119 10.92 -4.92 5.73
CA LEU A 119 11.71 -4.82 4.52
C LEU A 119 11.69 -3.40 3.93
N LEU A 120 10.54 -2.74 3.87
CA LEU A 120 10.43 -1.38 3.33
C LEU A 120 11.07 -0.36 4.27
N MET A 121 10.93 -0.52 5.58
CA MET A 121 11.58 0.34 6.57
C MET A 121 13.11 0.24 6.42
N SER A 122 13.67 -0.97 6.34
CA SER A 122 15.11 -1.19 6.13
C SER A 122 15.64 -0.65 4.79
N ARG A 123 14.78 -0.59 3.76
CA ARG A 123 15.13 -0.04 2.44
C ARG A 123 15.07 1.48 2.34
N GLY A 124 14.69 2.19 3.42
CA GLY A 124 14.78 3.65 3.49
C GLY A 124 13.47 4.38 3.80
N LEU A 125 12.43 3.70 4.29
CA LEU A 125 11.23 4.35 4.84
C LEU A 125 11.35 4.63 6.34
N GLU A 126 12.34 4.10 7.04
CA GLU A 126 12.56 4.38 8.45
C GLU A 126 12.78 5.88 8.69
N GLY A 127 12.03 6.46 9.63
CA GLY A 127 12.10 7.89 9.97
C GLY A 127 11.53 8.85 8.90
N VAL A 128 10.99 8.34 7.80
CA VAL A 128 10.36 9.18 6.75
C VAL A 128 9.06 9.79 7.25
N PHE A 129 8.22 9.01 7.92
CA PHE A 129 6.91 9.41 8.42
C PHE A 129 6.95 9.83 9.89
N ASP A 130 5.95 10.61 10.33
CA ASP A 130 5.74 10.93 11.75
C ASP A 130 5.03 9.79 12.48
N GLY A 131 4.48 8.83 11.74
CA GLY A 131 3.84 7.63 12.22
C GLY A 131 3.00 6.96 11.13
N GLY A 132 2.20 5.99 11.51
CA GLY A 132 1.30 5.32 10.56
C GLY A 132 0.61 4.10 11.15
N VAL A 133 -0.27 3.51 10.34
CA VAL A 133 -0.96 2.27 10.67
C VAL A 133 -0.76 1.27 9.53
N ALA A 134 -0.26 0.10 9.88
CA ALA A 134 -0.21 -1.07 9.02
C ALA A 134 -1.38 -2.01 9.35
N SER A 135 -2.00 -2.59 8.33
CA SER A 135 -3.13 -3.50 8.49
C SER A 135 -2.79 -4.72 9.37
N CYS A 136 -1.56 -5.23 9.28
CA CYS A 136 -1.10 -6.36 10.10
C CYS A 136 -1.13 -6.08 11.61
N HIS A 137 -0.97 -4.81 12.03
CA HIS A 137 -0.99 -4.44 13.45
C HIS A 137 -2.41 -4.31 14.04
N VAL A 138 -3.39 -4.02 13.20
CA VAL A 138 -4.78 -3.80 13.62
C VAL A 138 -5.74 -4.88 13.11
N HIS A 139 -5.23 -5.83 12.32
CA HIS A 139 -5.96 -6.95 11.73
C HIS A 139 -7.16 -6.53 10.86
N ILE A 140 -7.05 -5.38 10.20
CA ILE A 140 -8.08 -4.79 9.36
C ILE A 140 -7.44 -4.23 8.10
N ASN A 141 -7.96 -4.61 6.92
CA ASN A 141 -7.51 -4.08 5.64
C ASN A 141 -8.38 -2.89 5.17
N LYS A 142 -7.76 -1.91 4.50
CA LYS A 142 -8.50 -1.01 3.63
C LYS A 142 -9.26 -1.83 2.58
N PRO A 143 -10.44 -1.44 2.15
CA PRO A 143 -11.15 -0.20 2.41
C PRO A 143 -12.08 -0.20 3.65
N ASP A 144 -11.93 -1.11 4.62
CA ASP A 144 -12.75 -1.09 5.82
C ASP A 144 -12.56 0.25 6.58
N PRO A 145 -13.66 1.00 6.87
CA PRO A 145 -13.55 2.30 7.51
C PRO A 145 -12.90 2.26 8.91
N ARG A 146 -12.87 1.11 9.56
CA ARG A 146 -12.28 0.96 10.90
C ARG A 146 -10.77 1.21 10.90
N ILE A 147 -10.03 0.82 9.85
CA ILE A 147 -8.57 1.05 9.81
C ILE A 147 -8.24 2.55 9.71
N TYR A 148 -9.06 3.34 9.00
CA TYR A 148 -8.90 4.79 8.93
C TYR A 148 -9.17 5.43 10.29
N LYS A 149 -10.20 4.97 11.01
CA LYS A 149 -10.48 5.42 12.37
C LYS A 149 -9.34 5.08 13.32
N CYS A 150 -8.74 3.88 13.22
CA CYS A 150 -7.54 3.54 14.00
C CYS A 150 -6.44 4.58 13.82
N LEU A 151 -6.15 5.01 12.58
CA LEU A 151 -5.15 6.05 12.34
C LEU A 151 -5.56 7.39 12.95
N LEU A 152 -6.81 7.84 12.72
CA LEU A 152 -7.30 9.11 13.24
C LEU A 152 -7.25 9.14 14.77
N ASP A 153 -7.71 8.09 15.43
CA ASP A 153 -7.76 7.99 16.89
C ASP A 153 -6.35 7.90 17.50
N GLN A 154 -5.47 7.08 16.89
CA GLN A 154 -4.10 6.88 17.39
C GLN A 154 -3.28 8.16 17.42
N TYR A 155 -3.48 9.03 16.43
CA TYR A 155 -2.71 10.30 16.31
C TYR A 155 -3.53 11.54 16.62
N GLY A 156 -4.77 11.40 17.11
CA GLY A 156 -5.65 12.53 17.44
C GLY A 156 -5.99 13.42 16.25
N LEU A 157 -6.16 12.82 15.04
CA LEU A 157 -6.34 13.58 13.81
C LEU A 157 -7.83 13.90 13.56
N ASN A 158 -8.08 15.12 13.08
CA ASN A 158 -9.39 15.48 12.54
C ASN A 158 -9.44 15.13 11.04
N ALA A 159 -10.39 14.33 10.64
CA ALA A 159 -10.54 13.89 9.23
C ALA A 159 -10.59 15.07 8.26
N SER A 160 -11.29 16.16 8.61
CA SER A 160 -11.40 17.36 7.75
C SER A 160 -10.08 18.13 7.57
N GLU A 161 -9.05 17.84 8.38
CA GLU A 161 -7.71 18.40 8.27
C GLU A 161 -6.71 17.45 7.61
N CYS A 162 -7.18 16.30 7.09
CA CYS A 162 -6.37 15.25 6.48
C CYS A 162 -6.56 15.20 4.98
N ILE A 163 -5.47 14.92 4.25
CA ILE A 163 -5.47 14.52 2.84
C ILE A 163 -4.96 13.08 2.77
N PHE A 164 -5.76 12.18 2.21
CA PHE A 164 -5.39 10.78 2.00
C PHE A 164 -5.01 10.53 0.54
N ILE A 165 -3.89 9.84 0.30
CA ILE A 165 -3.32 9.57 -1.02
C ILE A 165 -3.15 8.06 -1.18
N ASP A 166 -3.82 7.47 -2.16
CA ASP A 166 -3.86 6.03 -2.38
C ASP A 166 -4.13 5.75 -3.87
N ASP A 167 -3.62 4.68 -4.44
CA ASP A 167 -3.86 4.32 -5.84
C ASP A 167 -5.22 3.62 -6.06
N SER A 168 -5.76 2.99 -5.01
CA SER A 168 -7.05 2.30 -5.03
C SER A 168 -8.23 3.27 -4.94
N ARG A 169 -9.11 3.22 -5.94
CA ARG A 169 -10.35 4.00 -5.94
C ARG A 169 -11.23 3.69 -4.73
N ALA A 170 -11.32 2.43 -4.31
CA ALA A 170 -12.13 2.01 -3.17
C ALA A 170 -11.62 2.65 -1.87
N ASN A 171 -10.30 2.67 -1.67
CA ASN A 171 -9.67 3.25 -0.50
C ASN A 171 -9.92 4.77 -0.43
N VAL A 172 -9.72 5.46 -1.56
CA VAL A 172 -9.97 6.90 -1.70
C VAL A 172 -11.43 7.26 -1.41
N GLN A 173 -12.39 6.46 -1.90
CA GLN A 173 -13.80 6.66 -1.64
C GLN A 173 -14.16 6.52 -0.15
N THR A 174 -13.59 5.52 0.53
CA THR A 174 -13.82 5.33 1.97
C THR A 174 -13.25 6.50 2.78
N ALA A 175 -12.04 6.94 2.48
CA ALA A 175 -11.46 8.11 3.13
C ALA A 175 -12.33 9.37 2.95
N PHE A 176 -12.83 9.60 1.73
CA PHE A 176 -13.74 10.71 1.44
C PHE A 176 -15.04 10.62 2.24
N GLN A 177 -15.65 9.44 2.34
CA GLN A 177 -16.87 9.21 3.14
C GLN A 177 -16.65 9.47 4.64
N LEU A 178 -15.44 9.32 5.13
CA LEU A 178 -15.04 9.62 6.51
C LEU A 178 -14.71 11.11 6.74
N GLY A 179 -14.84 11.94 5.70
CA GLY A 179 -14.63 13.39 5.80
C GLY A 179 -13.20 13.85 5.54
N MET A 180 -12.31 12.97 5.07
CA MET A 180 -11.00 13.38 4.59
C MET A 180 -11.09 13.94 3.17
N ASN A 181 -10.21 14.87 2.80
CA ASN A 181 -9.94 15.05 1.37
C ASN A 181 -9.11 13.86 0.88
N SER A 182 -9.33 13.44 -0.37
CA SER A 182 -8.63 12.26 -0.87
C SER A 182 -8.23 12.41 -2.34
N ILE A 183 -7.01 11.94 -2.66
CA ILE A 183 -6.41 12.01 -3.99
C ILE A 183 -6.08 10.61 -4.45
N GLN A 184 -6.66 10.19 -5.58
CA GLN A 184 -6.25 8.95 -6.21
C GLN A 184 -4.93 9.15 -6.96
N MET A 185 -3.89 8.43 -6.54
CA MET A 185 -2.61 8.39 -7.25
C MET A 185 -2.75 7.55 -8.51
N LYS A 186 -2.65 8.18 -9.68
CA LYS A 186 -2.76 7.49 -10.98
C LYS A 186 -1.49 7.59 -11.81
N ASP A 187 -0.76 8.69 -11.63
CA ASP A 187 0.29 9.09 -12.53
C ASP A 187 1.59 9.41 -11.79
N SER A 188 2.20 10.50 -12.20
CA SER A 188 3.50 10.95 -11.70
C SER A 188 3.39 11.74 -10.39
N VAL A 189 4.53 11.83 -9.69
CA VAL A 189 4.70 12.71 -8.53
C VAL A 189 4.36 14.17 -8.87
N ASP A 190 4.65 14.62 -10.11
CA ASP A 190 4.36 15.99 -10.53
C ASP A 190 2.85 16.27 -10.62
N THR A 191 2.06 15.28 -11.03
CA THR A 191 0.59 15.35 -11.01
C THR A 191 0.07 15.41 -9.58
N LEU A 192 0.63 14.59 -8.67
CA LEU A 192 0.28 14.63 -7.25
C LEU A 192 0.60 15.99 -6.62
N VAL A 193 1.78 16.56 -6.89
CA VAL A 193 2.15 17.90 -6.39
C VAL A 193 1.17 18.97 -6.87
N ARG A 194 0.72 18.90 -8.11
CA ARG A 194 -0.32 19.82 -8.64
C ARG A 194 -1.67 19.61 -7.91
N SER A 195 -2.07 18.37 -7.67
CA SER A 195 -3.29 18.07 -6.92
C SER A 195 -3.21 18.57 -5.48
N LEU A 196 -2.07 18.42 -4.82
CA LEU A 196 -1.84 18.99 -3.48
C LEU A 196 -1.92 20.51 -3.50
N ALA A 197 -1.39 21.16 -4.52
CA ALA A 197 -1.48 22.62 -4.66
C ALA A 197 -2.94 23.09 -4.84
N THR A 198 -3.81 22.36 -5.53
CA THR A 198 -5.24 22.68 -5.63
C THR A 198 -5.96 22.55 -4.29
N CYS A 199 -5.42 21.76 -3.35
CA CYS A 199 -5.87 21.67 -1.97
C CYS A 199 -5.24 22.74 -1.05
N ASN A 200 -4.57 23.74 -1.61
CA ASN A 200 -3.82 24.77 -0.87
C ASN A 200 -2.69 24.22 -0.01
N VAL A 201 -2.12 23.06 -0.38
CA VAL A 201 -0.88 22.55 0.23
C VAL A 201 0.30 23.25 -0.46
N THR A 202 1.03 24.07 0.28
CA THR A 202 2.15 24.85 -0.24
C THR A 202 3.46 24.09 -0.05
N LEU A 203 4.25 23.97 -1.12
CA LEU A 203 5.56 23.28 -1.16
C LEU A 203 6.68 24.19 -1.73
N ARG A 204 6.49 25.50 -1.63
CA ARG A 204 7.46 26.48 -2.15
C ARG A 204 8.55 26.78 -1.14
#